data_01d335d1e2ca0d07ccdaa2fbd0022937
#
_entry.id   01d335d1e2ca0d07ccdaa2fbd0022937
#
_cell.length_a   1.000
_cell.length_b   1.000
_cell.length_c   1.000
_cell.angle_alpha   90.00
_cell.angle_beta   90.00
_cell.angle_gamma   90.00
#
_symmetry.space_group_name_H-M   'P 1'
#
loop_
_entity.id
_entity.type
_entity.pdbx_description
1 polymer ?
#
loop_
_entity_poly.entity_id
_entity_poly.type
_entity_poly.pdbx_seq_one_letter_code
_entity_poly.pdbx_strand_id
1 'polypeptide(L)'
;MSSHPKAQKMVVSTLPLTPPAVESDPQSEQILFIASHVLSTEAAALSHLSRLYATEPIARQGFVKAVEGIKFSLDQGGKLVVIGVGKSGRIGQKLVSTLNSLGLLSVFLHPVEALHGDLGIVRPVSLDRFR
;
A
#
# COMPACT_ATOMS: atom_id res chain seq x y z
N MET A 1 -12.48 -20.79 79.67
CA MET A 1 -12.06 -21.61 78.53
C MET A 1 -12.20 -20.70 77.30
N SER A 2 -11.11 -20.11 76.88
CA SER A 2 -11.09 -19.17 75.79
C SER A 2 -10.27 -19.78 74.65
N SER A 3 -10.92 -20.12 73.58
CA SER A 3 -10.29 -20.67 72.35
C SER A 3 -10.01 -19.58 71.39
N HIS A 4 -8.74 -19.27 71.13
CA HIS A 4 -8.29 -18.35 70.11
C HIS A 4 -8.36 -19.03 68.73
N PRO A 5 -8.87 -18.38 67.67
CA PRO A 5 -8.76 -18.91 66.32
C PRO A 5 -7.35 -18.69 65.76
N LYS A 6 -6.75 -19.75 65.23
CA LYS A 6 -5.46 -19.73 64.55
C LYS A 6 -5.58 -18.90 63.24
N ALA A 7 -4.73 -17.89 63.12
CA ALA A 7 -4.58 -17.11 61.88
C ALA A 7 -4.04 -18.01 60.77
N GLN A 8 -4.84 -18.14 59.70
CA GLN A 8 -4.46 -18.86 58.50
C GLN A 8 -3.58 -17.94 57.64
N LYS A 9 -2.32 -18.31 57.48
CA LYS A 9 -1.36 -17.59 56.62
C LYS A 9 -1.80 -17.72 55.16
N MET A 10 -2.24 -16.62 54.59
CA MET A 10 -2.53 -16.52 53.15
C MET A 10 -1.21 -16.59 52.37
N VAL A 11 -0.97 -17.67 51.66
CA VAL A 11 0.15 -17.80 50.73
C VAL A 11 -0.25 -17.05 49.46
N VAL A 12 0.29 -15.85 49.29
CA VAL A 12 0.18 -15.12 48.05
C VAL A 12 1.12 -15.80 47.04
N SER A 13 0.54 -16.59 46.15
CA SER A 13 1.27 -17.14 44.98
C SER A 13 1.59 -15.98 44.04
N THR A 14 2.84 -15.52 44.06
CA THR A 14 3.35 -14.58 43.07
C THR A 14 3.52 -15.32 41.77
N LEU A 15 2.58 -15.14 40.82
CA LEU A 15 2.76 -15.54 39.44
C LEU A 15 3.97 -14.78 38.86
N PRO A 16 4.87 -15.43 38.12
CA PRO A 16 5.99 -14.76 37.54
C PRO A 16 5.46 -13.71 36.54
N LEU A 17 5.87 -12.46 36.69
CA LEU A 17 5.52 -11.32 35.83
C LEU A 17 6.16 -11.41 34.44
N THR A 18 7.04 -12.36 34.22
CA THR A 18 7.69 -12.60 32.92
C THR A 18 6.93 -13.71 32.22
N PRO A 19 6.40 -13.45 31.02
CA PRO A 19 5.86 -14.53 30.20
C PRO A 19 6.95 -15.59 29.99
N PRO A 20 6.60 -16.89 29.93
CA PRO A 20 7.58 -17.93 29.66
C PRO A 20 8.32 -17.60 28.40
N ALA A 21 9.65 -17.72 28.39
CA ALA A 21 10.45 -17.61 27.18
C ALA A 21 9.93 -18.67 26.20
N VAL A 22 9.32 -18.23 25.12
CA VAL A 22 8.92 -19.12 24.03
C VAL A 22 10.25 -19.53 23.39
N GLU A 23 10.67 -20.77 23.59
CA GLU A 23 11.77 -21.34 22.81
C GLU A 23 11.33 -21.29 21.35
N SER A 24 11.93 -20.38 20.56
CA SER A 24 11.63 -20.26 19.16
C SER A 24 12.23 -21.46 18.41
N ASP A 25 11.38 -22.21 17.73
CA ASP A 25 11.81 -23.28 16.86
C ASP A 25 12.71 -22.68 15.73
N PRO A 26 13.86 -23.30 15.41
CA PRO A 26 14.76 -22.81 14.35
C PRO A 26 14.06 -22.57 13.01
N GLN A 27 13.04 -23.34 12.68
CA GLN A 27 12.25 -23.14 11.48
C GLN A 27 11.41 -21.86 11.53
N SER A 28 10.84 -21.56 12.68
CA SER A 28 10.11 -20.31 12.91
C SER A 28 11.00 -19.09 12.82
N GLU A 29 12.22 -19.16 13.38
CA GLU A 29 13.22 -18.09 13.26
C GLU A 29 13.62 -17.84 11.79
N GLN A 30 13.82 -18.89 11.01
CA GLN A 30 14.14 -18.76 9.59
C GLN A 30 13.00 -18.12 8.80
N ILE A 31 11.76 -18.50 9.07
CA ILE A 31 10.58 -17.89 8.43
C ILE A 31 10.51 -16.39 8.75
N LEU A 32 10.67 -16.03 10.03
CA LEU A 32 10.64 -14.63 10.46
C LEU A 32 11.80 -13.81 9.85
N PHE A 33 12.99 -14.42 9.76
CA PHE A 33 14.14 -13.79 9.09
C PHE A 33 13.83 -13.46 7.64
N ILE A 34 13.30 -14.43 6.88
CA ILE A 34 12.92 -14.23 5.47
C ILE A 34 11.84 -13.16 5.35
N ALA A 35 10.80 -13.23 6.18
CA ALA A 35 9.72 -12.23 6.16
C ALA A 35 10.24 -10.81 6.44
N SER A 36 11.09 -10.66 7.45
CA SER A 36 11.71 -9.38 7.80
C SER A 36 12.61 -8.86 6.69
N HIS A 37 13.35 -9.77 6.03
CA HIS A 37 14.21 -9.42 4.90
C HIS A 37 13.40 -8.87 3.71
N VAL A 38 12.28 -9.52 3.36
CA VAL A 38 11.37 -9.03 2.31
C VAL A 38 10.85 -7.64 2.64
N LEU A 39 10.31 -7.44 3.85
CA LEU A 39 9.79 -6.14 4.29
C LEU A 39 10.87 -5.04 4.26
N SER A 40 12.09 -5.38 4.71
CA SER A 40 13.22 -4.43 4.70
C SER A 40 13.63 -4.05 3.27
N THR A 41 13.60 -5.00 2.35
CA THR A 41 13.90 -4.77 0.92
C THR A 41 12.85 -3.84 0.28
N GLU A 42 11.58 -4.07 0.54
CA GLU A 42 10.50 -3.20 0.06
C GLU A 42 10.58 -1.80 0.66
N ALA A 43 10.85 -1.69 1.97
CA ALA A 43 11.04 -0.40 2.64
C ALA A 43 12.23 0.38 2.06
N ALA A 44 13.34 -0.29 1.75
CA ALA A 44 14.50 0.31 1.10
C ALA A 44 14.16 0.82 -0.31
N ALA A 45 13.37 0.07 -1.09
CA ALA A 45 12.93 0.49 -2.41
C ALA A 45 12.05 1.75 -2.35
N LEU A 46 11.10 1.82 -1.42
CA LEU A 46 10.27 3.01 -1.19
C LEU A 46 11.10 4.21 -0.74
N SER A 47 12.06 4.00 0.16
CA SER A 47 12.98 5.05 0.60
C SER A 47 13.86 5.57 -0.55
N HIS A 48 14.26 4.69 -1.47
CA HIS A 48 14.98 5.08 -2.67
C HIS A 48 14.13 5.95 -3.59
N LEU A 49 12.87 5.56 -3.86
CA LEU A 49 11.93 6.38 -4.63
C LEU A 49 11.69 7.75 -4.00
N SER A 50 11.51 7.81 -2.69
CA SER A 50 11.34 9.08 -1.98
C SER A 50 12.54 10.02 -2.18
N ARG A 51 13.77 9.48 -2.07
CA ARG A 51 14.98 10.27 -2.34
C ARG A 51 15.06 10.70 -3.81
N LEU A 52 14.74 9.80 -4.74
CA LEU A 52 14.75 10.11 -6.17
C LEU A 52 13.88 11.35 -6.47
N TYR A 53 12.66 11.40 -5.94
CA TYR A 53 11.79 12.56 -6.12
C TYR A 53 12.27 13.82 -5.37
N ALA A 54 13.06 13.67 -4.32
CA ALA A 54 13.61 14.80 -3.59
C ALA A 54 14.83 15.40 -4.30
N THR A 55 15.69 14.56 -4.91
CA THR A 55 17.02 14.97 -5.40
C THR A 55 17.13 15.05 -6.92
N GLU A 56 16.36 14.23 -7.68
CA GLU A 56 16.48 14.15 -9.12
C GLU A 56 15.48 15.05 -9.85
N PRO A 57 15.92 16.16 -10.49
CA PRO A 57 15.03 17.13 -11.12
C PRO A 57 14.13 16.52 -12.20
N ILE A 58 14.65 15.59 -13.00
CA ILE A 58 13.90 14.94 -14.09
C ILE A 58 12.76 14.08 -13.53
N ALA A 59 13.06 13.26 -12.52
CA ALA A 59 12.05 12.40 -11.87
C ALA A 59 10.97 13.24 -11.20
N ARG A 60 11.37 14.28 -10.48
CA ARG A 60 10.47 15.22 -9.81
C ARG A 60 9.55 15.93 -10.81
N GLN A 61 10.12 16.49 -11.88
CA GLN A 61 9.34 17.19 -12.90
C GLN A 61 8.38 16.24 -13.62
N GLY A 62 8.83 15.02 -13.95
CA GLY A 62 7.98 14.00 -14.58
C GLY A 62 6.78 13.63 -13.70
N PHE A 63 6.99 13.44 -12.40
CA PHE A 63 5.91 13.14 -11.47
C PHE A 63 4.91 14.29 -11.36
N VAL A 64 5.39 15.52 -11.19
CA VAL A 64 4.53 16.72 -11.10
C VAL A 64 3.70 16.87 -12.37
N LYS A 65 4.31 16.79 -13.57
CA LYS A 65 3.58 16.87 -14.84
C LYS A 65 2.51 15.78 -14.99
N ALA A 66 2.80 14.56 -14.54
CA ALA A 66 1.83 13.48 -14.58
C ALA A 66 0.61 13.78 -13.68
N VAL A 67 0.84 14.26 -12.47
CA VAL A 67 -0.25 14.64 -11.54
C VAL A 67 -1.06 15.82 -12.08
N GLU A 68 -0.40 16.85 -12.63
CA GLU A 68 -1.06 18.00 -13.24
C GLU A 68 -1.91 17.60 -14.44
N GLY A 69 -1.39 16.71 -15.30
CA GLY A 69 -2.12 16.19 -16.45
C GLY A 69 -3.37 15.40 -16.07
N ILE A 70 -3.26 14.54 -15.04
CA ILE A 70 -4.40 13.79 -14.50
C ILE A 70 -5.43 14.77 -13.92
N LYS A 71 -5.00 15.71 -13.09
CA LYS A 71 -5.87 16.72 -12.50
C LYS A 71 -6.60 17.52 -13.57
N PHE A 72 -5.88 18.03 -14.56
CA PHE A 72 -6.48 18.76 -15.67
C PHE A 72 -7.54 17.94 -16.40
N SER A 73 -7.24 16.67 -16.73
CA SER A 73 -8.21 15.80 -17.40
C SER A 73 -9.50 15.63 -16.59
N LEU A 74 -9.37 15.40 -15.29
CA LEU A 74 -10.52 15.23 -14.40
C LEU A 74 -11.32 16.54 -14.24
N ASP A 75 -10.66 17.67 -14.10
CA ASP A 75 -11.29 18.99 -13.98
C ASP A 75 -12.09 19.37 -15.27
N GLN A 76 -11.71 18.80 -16.42
CA GLN A 76 -12.45 18.96 -17.69
C GLN A 76 -13.57 17.91 -17.87
N GLY A 77 -13.92 17.16 -16.84
CA GLY A 77 -14.91 16.08 -16.93
C GLY A 77 -14.40 14.83 -17.64
N GLY A 78 -13.10 14.72 -17.83
CA GLY A 78 -12.45 13.53 -18.35
C GLY A 78 -12.33 12.42 -17.30
N LYS A 79 -11.56 11.41 -17.64
CA LYS A 79 -11.28 10.26 -16.78
C LYS A 79 -9.84 9.80 -16.90
N LEU A 80 -9.34 9.13 -15.87
CA LEU A 80 -8.07 8.41 -15.94
C LEU A 80 -8.32 7.01 -16.50
N VAL A 81 -7.63 6.65 -17.57
CA VAL A 81 -7.65 5.28 -18.11
C VAL A 81 -6.33 4.61 -17.73
N VAL A 82 -6.41 3.53 -16.96
CA VAL A 82 -5.26 2.73 -16.53
C VAL A 82 -5.23 1.45 -17.35
N ILE A 83 -4.11 1.20 -18.03
CA ILE A 83 -3.95 0.03 -18.91
C ILE A 83 -2.83 -0.84 -18.35
N GLY A 84 -3.04 -2.15 -18.34
CA GLY A 84 -2.01 -3.10 -17.90
C GLY A 84 -2.39 -4.55 -18.08
N VAL A 85 -1.40 -5.43 -18.07
CA VAL A 85 -1.55 -6.90 -18.17
C VAL A 85 -0.94 -7.59 -16.96
N GLY A 86 -1.37 -8.81 -16.70
CA GLY A 86 -0.80 -9.66 -15.65
C GLY A 86 -0.80 -9.00 -14.27
N LYS A 87 0.31 -9.07 -13.56
CA LYS A 87 0.45 -8.53 -12.19
C LYS A 87 0.29 -7.01 -12.18
N SER A 88 0.87 -6.30 -13.14
CA SER A 88 0.72 -4.83 -13.28
C SER A 88 -0.72 -4.43 -13.53
N GLY A 89 -1.46 -5.20 -14.34
CA GLY A 89 -2.90 -4.99 -14.54
C GLY A 89 -3.70 -5.12 -13.24
N ARG A 90 -3.37 -6.09 -12.37
CA ARG A 90 -4.03 -6.24 -11.06
C ARG A 90 -3.78 -5.04 -10.14
N ILE A 91 -2.55 -4.51 -10.15
CA ILE A 91 -2.21 -3.28 -9.43
C ILE A 91 -3.00 -2.10 -10.00
N GLY A 92 -3.08 -2.00 -11.34
CA GLY A 92 -3.86 -0.98 -12.02
C GLY A 92 -5.35 -1.02 -11.65
N GLN A 93 -5.96 -2.21 -11.59
CA GLN A 93 -7.34 -2.38 -11.14
C GLN A 93 -7.55 -1.90 -9.70
N LYS A 94 -6.62 -2.23 -8.80
CA LYS A 94 -6.65 -1.73 -7.41
C LYS A 94 -6.55 -0.20 -7.35
N LEU A 95 -5.66 0.40 -8.14
CA LEU A 95 -5.51 1.85 -8.23
C LEU A 95 -6.82 2.51 -8.70
N VAL A 96 -7.44 2.01 -9.77
CA VAL A 96 -8.73 2.49 -10.29
C VAL A 96 -9.81 2.42 -9.21
N SER A 97 -9.91 1.30 -8.50
CA SER A 97 -10.87 1.16 -7.39
C SER A 97 -10.64 2.19 -6.30
N THR A 98 -9.39 2.44 -5.92
CA THR A 98 -9.03 3.45 -4.92
C THR A 98 -9.39 4.87 -5.40
N LEU A 99 -9.05 5.21 -6.64
CA LEU A 99 -9.34 6.54 -7.20
C LEU A 99 -10.85 6.79 -7.28
N ASN A 100 -11.63 5.81 -7.72
CA ASN A 100 -13.09 5.93 -7.76
C ASN A 100 -13.70 6.12 -6.35
N SER A 101 -13.15 5.46 -5.33
CA SER A 101 -13.60 5.67 -3.94
C SER A 101 -13.33 7.08 -3.41
N LEU A 102 -12.39 7.79 -4.04
CA LEU A 102 -12.07 9.19 -3.77
C LEU A 102 -12.82 10.18 -4.67
N GLY A 103 -13.76 9.69 -5.49
CA GLY A 103 -14.50 10.52 -6.45
C GLY A 103 -13.73 10.91 -7.71
N LEU A 104 -12.57 10.31 -7.94
CA LEU A 104 -11.74 10.54 -9.14
C LEU A 104 -12.09 9.52 -10.22
N LEU A 105 -12.82 9.95 -11.24
CA LEU A 105 -13.32 9.06 -12.28
C LEU A 105 -12.18 8.34 -12.99
N SER A 106 -12.12 7.03 -12.81
CA SER A 106 -11.05 6.19 -13.35
C SER A 106 -11.61 4.89 -13.91
N VAL A 107 -11.00 4.36 -14.96
CA VAL A 107 -11.39 3.12 -15.63
C VAL A 107 -10.17 2.27 -15.90
N PHE A 108 -10.28 0.97 -15.65
CA PHE A 108 -9.27 0.01 -16.09
C PHE A 108 -9.63 -0.50 -17.48
N LEU A 109 -8.67 -0.50 -18.40
CA LEU A 109 -8.81 -1.02 -19.75
C LEU A 109 -7.78 -2.13 -19.97
N HIS A 110 -8.25 -3.34 -20.24
CA HIS A 110 -7.35 -4.41 -20.63
C HIS A 110 -6.90 -4.22 -22.08
N PRO A 111 -5.60 -4.35 -22.42
CA PRO A 111 -5.13 -4.12 -23.80
C PRO A 111 -5.82 -4.97 -24.86
N VAL A 112 -6.21 -6.19 -24.53
CA VAL A 112 -6.96 -7.07 -25.44
C VAL A 112 -8.33 -6.48 -25.74
N GLU A 113 -9.07 -6.06 -24.72
CA GLU A 113 -10.39 -5.44 -24.87
C GLU A 113 -10.30 -4.14 -25.67
N ALA A 114 -9.23 -3.35 -25.44
CA ALA A 114 -8.93 -2.16 -26.21
C ALA A 114 -8.86 -2.46 -27.73
N LEU A 115 -8.16 -3.56 -28.09
CA LEU A 115 -8.04 -3.99 -29.50
C LEU A 115 -9.33 -4.55 -30.08
N HIS A 116 -10.24 -5.02 -29.23
CA HIS A 116 -11.53 -5.59 -29.64
C HIS A 116 -12.72 -4.62 -29.60
N GLY A 117 -12.47 -3.32 -29.39
CA GLY A 117 -13.51 -2.30 -29.52
C GLY A 117 -13.52 -1.25 -28.39
N ASP A 118 -12.92 -1.51 -27.25
CA ASP A 118 -13.01 -0.63 -26.07
C ASP A 118 -12.08 0.60 -26.14
N LEU A 119 -11.31 0.79 -27.23
CA LEU A 119 -10.53 2.01 -27.45
C LEU A 119 -11.37 3.29 -27.40
N GLY A 120 -12.67 3.21 -27.69
CA GLY A 120 -13.60 4.33 -27.54
C GLY A 120 -13.74 4.89 -26.12
N ILE A 121 -13.25 4.15 -25.11
CA ILE A 121 -13.14 4.62 -23.72
C ILE A 121 -12.10 5.75 -23.61
N VAL A 122 -11.03 5.69 -24.42
CA VAL A 122 -9.97 6.70 -24.46
C VAL A 122 -10.45 7.85 -25.34
N ARG A 123 -10.79 8.98 -24.73
CA ARG A 123 -11.22 10.18 -25.46
C ARG A 123 -10.15 11.26 -25.35
N PRO A 124 -9.86 12.01 -26.42
CA PRO A 124 -8.96 13.15 -26.34
C PRO A 124 -9.55 14.20 -25.41
N VAL A 125 -8.71 14.75 -24.54
CA VAL A 125 -9.02 15.97 -23.80
C VAL A 125 -8.51 17.13 -24.62
N SER A 126 -9.32 18.19 -24.81
CA SER A 126 -8.87 19.38 -25.53
C SER A 126 -7.68 20.02 -24.81
N LEU A 127 -6.50 19.94 -25.45
CA LEU A 127 -5.23 20.47 -24.92
C LEU A 127 -5.06 21.97 -25.18
N ASP A 128 -6.08 22.67 -25.65
CA ASP A 128 -6.00 24.08 -26.08
C ASP A 128 -5.57 25.05 -24.95
N ARG A 129 -5.46 24.60 -23.71
CA ARG A 129 -5.01 25.40 -22.56
C ARG A 129 -3.56 25.18 -22.12
N PHE A 130 -2.83 24.29 -22.78
CA PHE A 130 -1.40 24.03 -22.45
C PHE A 130 -0.40 24.74 -23.41
N ARG A 131 -0.84 25.73 -24.16
CA ARG A 131 0.04 26.63 -24.90
C ARG A 131 0.40 27.86 -24.10
#